data_82fbfd3a91a763bd2de0132d9fe379f4
#
_entry.id   82fbfd3a91a763bd2de0132d9fe379f4
#
_cell.length_a   1.000
_cell.length_b   1.000
_cell.length_c   1.000
_cell.angle_alpha   90.00
_cell.angle_beta   90.00
_cell.angle_gamma   90.00
#
_symmetry.space_group_name_H-M   'P 1'
#
loop_
_entity.id
_entity.type
_entity.pdbx_description
1 polymer ?
#
loop_
_entity_poly.entity_id
_entity_poly.type
_entity_poly.pdbx_seq_one_letter_code
_entity_poly.pdbx_strand_id
1 'polypeptide(L)'
;DEILEGELAPNATVMSWRGVAGGLQAVRMGHDAIMTPNTFFYLDYYQSLDKENEPLAIGGYLPVEKCYSYEPTVEGMTEEEKAHILGVQANLWTEYIATESHLHYMLLPRMAALSEVQWCNKERKDWERFCESADEICTIYDVMGYNYATHIFDTKGEVSINKEEGRV
;
A
#
# COMPACT_ATOMS: atom_id res chain seq x y z
N ASP A 1 -6.90 -12.26 -10.43
CA ASP A 1 -7.45 -11.75 -11.71
C ASP A 1 -7.61 -12.85 -12.76
N GLU A 2 -6.67 -13.81 -12.84
CA GLU A 2 -6.62 -14.85 -13.88
C GLU A 2 -7.86 -15.74 -13.91
N ILE A 3 -8.49 -15.94 -12.78
CA ILE A 3 -9.72 -16.71 -12.65
C ILE A 3 -10.88 -16.11 -13.49
N LEU A 4 -10.80 -14.82 -13.81
CA LEU A 4 -11.79 -14.13 -14.66
C LEU A 4 -11.69 -14.49 -16.16
N GLU A 5 -10.65 -15.22 -16.56
CA GLU A 5 -10.49 -15.71 -17.94
C GLU A 5 -11.38 -16.95 -18.24
N GLY A 6 -12.00 -17.52 -17.21
CA GLY A 6 -12.88 -18.69 -17.31
C GLY A 6 -14.24 -18.49 -16.65
N GLU A 7 -15.00 -19.57 -16.54
CA GLU A 7 -16.24 -19.57 -15.77
C GLU A 7 -15.94 -19.62 -14.27
N LEU A 8 -16.55 -18.72 -13.50
CA LEU A 8 -16.42 -18.68 -12.06
C LEU A 8 -17.48 -19.58 -11.40
N ALA A 9 -17.06 -20.32 -10.38
CA ALA A 9 -18.02 -20.95 -9.47
C ALA A 9 -18.88 -19.87 -8.79
N PRO A 10 -20.18 -20.11 -8.54
CA PRO A 10 -21.09 -19.06 -8.02
C PRO A 10 -20.64 -18.41 -6.70
N ASN A 11 -19.83 -19.11 -5.91
CA ASN A 11 -19.31 -18.65 -4.62
C ASN A 11 -17.81 -18.29 -4.66
N ALA A 12 -17.24 -18.06 -5.85
CA ALA A 12 -15.86 -17.66 -5.98
C ALA A 12 -15.66 -16.22 -5.50
N THR A 13 -14.61 -15.99 -4.71
CA THR A 13 -14.11 -14.66 -4.36
C THR A 13 -12.87 -14.37 -5.19
N VAL A 14 -12.81 -13.19 -5.78
CA VAL A 14 -11.73 -12.78 -6.69
C VAL A 14 -10.72 -11.90 -5.95
N MET A 15 -9.44 -12.28 -5.97
CA MET A 15 -8.36 -11.42 -5.53
C MET A 15 -7.87 -10.58 -6.72
N SER A 16 -8.03 -9.24 -6.64
CA SER A 16 -7.67 -8.31 -7.70
C SER A 16 -6.29 -7.71 -7.42
N TRP A 17 -5.25 -8.23 -8.07
CA TRP A 17 -3.86 -7.85 -7.83
C TRP A 17 -3.22 -7.03 -8.96
N ARG A 18 -3.65 -7.20 -10.21
CA ARG A 18 -3.14 -6.44 -11.37
C ARG A 18 -3.59 -4.98 -11.40
N GLY A 19 -4.50 -4.62 -10.49
CA GLY A 19 -5.10 -3.29 -10.39
C GLY A 19 -6.54 -3.40 -9.88
N VAL A 20 -7.38 -2.45 -10.22
CA VAL A 20 -8.77 -2.39 -9.77
C VAL A 20 -9.75 -3.02 -10.76
N ALA A 21 -9.36 -3.21 -12.02
CA ALA A 21 -10.25 -3.62 -13.09
C ALA A 21 -10.83 -5.02 -12.86
N GLY A 22 -10.02 -5.98 -12.40
CA GLY A 22 -10.48 -7.34 -12.11
C GLY A 22 -11.50 -7.37 -10.97
N GLY A 23 -11.25 -6.62 -9.89
CA GLY A 23 -12.22 -6.50 -8.79
C GLY A 23 -13.53 -5.89 -9.25
N LEU A 24 -13.49 -4.81 -10.04
CA LEU A 24 -14.68 -4.18 -10.61
C LEU A 24 -15.45 -5.13 -11.53
N GLN A 25 -14.76 -5.91 -12.35
CA GLN A 25 -15.39 -6.92 -13.19
C GLN A 25 -16.07 -8.01 -12.34
N ALA A 26 -15.39 -8.51 -11.30
CA ALA A 26 -15.92 -9.54 -10.41
C ALA A 26 -17.22 -9.09 -9.72
N VAL A 27 -17.25 -7.90 -9.12
CA VAL A 27 -18.45 -7.40 -8.42
C VAL A 27 -19.61 -7.14 -9.39
N ARG A 28 -19.35 -6.72 -10.62
CA ARG A 28 -20.37 -6.58 -11.67
C ARG A 28 -20.96 -7.90 -12.14
N MET A 29 -20.22 -8.99 -11.94
CA MET A 29 -20.69 -10.36 -12.17
C MET A 29 -21.38 -10.96 -10.95
N GLY A 30 -21.50 -10.22 -9.82
CA GLY A 30 -22.12 -10.67 -8.58
C GLY A 30 -21.19 -11.51 -7.70
N HIS A 31 -19.87 -11.42 -7.89
CA HIS A 31 -18.86 -12.09 -7.06
C HIS A 31 -18.23 -11.13 -6.07
N ASP A 32 -17.82 -11.66 -4.91
CA ASP A 32 -17.04 -10.90 -3.96
C ASP A 32 -15.61 -10.67 -4.46
N ALA A 33 -15.01 -9.54 -4.07
CA ALA A 33 -13.65 -9.20 -4.41
C ALA A 33 -12.84 -8.72 -3.19
N ILE A 34 -11.58 -9.12 -3.16
CA ILE A 34 -10.55 -8.59 -2.25
C ILE A 34 -9.60 -7.76 -3.11
N MET A 35 -9.42 -6.49 -2.74
CA MET A 35 -8.57 -5.57 -3.48
C MET A 35 -7.13 -5.64 -2.93
N THR A 36 -6.20 -6.04 -3.80
CA THR A 36 -4.78 -6.15 -3.46
C THR A 36 -3.88 -5.67 -4.60
N PRO A 37 -4.17 -4.48 -5.21
CA PRO A 37 -3.41 -4.03 -6.36
C PRO A 37 -1.93 -3.89 -6.02
N ASN A 38 -1.08 -4.51 -6.84
CA ASN A 38 0.36 -4.60 -6.61
C ASN A 38 1.03 -3.24 -6.42
N THR A 39 0.52 -2.21 -7.11
CA THR A 39 1.04 -0.84 -7.02
C THR A 39 0.73 -0.14 -5.69
N PHE A 40 -0.11 -0.73 -4.81
CA PHE A 40 -0.50 -0.20 -3.51
C PHE A 40 -0.19 -1.14 -2.35
N PHE A 41 -0.16 -2.47 -2.59
CA PHE A 41 -0.12 -3.44 -1.50
C PHE A 41 0.86 -4.60 -1.70
N TYR A 42 1.80 -4.52 -2.66
CA TYR A 42 2.91 -5.46 -2.71
C TYR A 42 4.08 -4.92 -1.88
N LEU A 43 4.16 -5.40 -0.64
CA LEU A 43 5.10 -4.90 0.36
C LEU A 43 6.53 -5.43 0.19
N ASP A 44 6.75 -6.22 -0.84
CA ASP A 44 8.07 -6.65 -1.34
C ASP A 44 8.72 -5.61 -2.28
N TYR A 45 8.05 -4.48 -2.56
CA TYR A 45 8.59 -3.37 -3.34
C TYR A 45 9.43 -2.43 -2.47
N TYR A 46 10.38 -1.72 -3.10
CA TYR A 46 11.21 -0.71 -2.44
C TYR A 46 10.36 0.40 -1.80
N GLN A 47 10.77 0.85 -0.62
CA GLN A 47 10.12 1.96 0.08
C GLN A 47 10.72 3.32 -0.26
N SER A 48 11.95 3.34 -0.81
CA SER A 48 12.65 4.52 -1.28
C SER A 48 13.05 4.40 -2.75
N LEU A 49 13.29 5.53 -3.39
CA LEU A 49 13.89 5.61 -4.73
C LEU A 49 15.41 5.46 -4.67
N ASP A 50 16.03 5.67 -3.52
CA ASP A 50 17.45 5.45 -3.27
C ASP A 50 17.72 3.97 -3.00
N LYS A 51 17.67 3.18 -4.06
CA LYS A 51 17.78 1.73 -3.99
C LYS A 51 19.15 1.22 -3.53
N GLU A 52 20.19 2.06 -3.60
CA GLU A 52 21.54 1.69 -3.16
C GLU A 52 21.63 1.59 -1.63
N ASN A 53 20.77 2.32 -0.93
CA ASN A 53 20.69 2.34 0.53
C ASN A 53 19.48 1.52 1.06
N GLU A 54 18.74 0.83 0.20
CA GLU A 54 17.64 -0.04 0.57
C GLU A 54 18.06 -1.50 0.70
N PRO A 55 17.42 -2.30 1.56
CA PRO A 55 17.51 -3.75 1.49
C PRO A 55 17.08 -4.26 0.12
N LEU A 56 17.71 -5.34 -0.36
CA LEU A 56 17.39 -5.92 -1.67
C LEU A 56 15.89 -6.27 -1.76
N ALA A 57 15.24 -5.83 -2.83
CA ALA A 57 13.85 -6.11 -3.13
C ALA A 57 13.67 -6.52 -4.60
N ILE A 58 12.53 -7.11 -4.94
CA ILE A 58 12.23 -7.53 -6.32
C ILE A 58 12.22 -6.36 -7.31
N GLY A 59 11.92 -5.15 -6.84
CA GLY A 59 11.76 -3.95 -7.68
C GLY A 59 10.61 -3.08 -7.21
N GLY A 60 10.00 -2.36 -8.13
CA GLY A 60 8.89 -1.45 -7.83
C GLY A 60 9.27 -0.27 -6.94
N TYR A 61 8.30 0.53 -6.57
CA TYR A 61 8.40 1.60 -5.57
C TYR A 61 7.05 1.82 -4.93
N LEU A 62 7.00 1.65 -3.62
CA LEU A 62 5.77 1.72 -2.85
C LEU A 62 6.03 2.39 -1.49
N PRO A 63 6.00 3.73 -1.41
CA PRO A 63 6.09 4.46 -0.15
C PRO A 63 4.81 4.32 0.69
N VAL A 64 4.92 4.60 1.99
CA VAL A 64 3.79 4.56 2.94
C VAL A 64 2.61 5.43 2.49
N GLU A 65 2.89 6.66 2.02
CA GLU A 65 1.87 7.60 1.53
C GLU A 65 1.01 6.99 0.41
N LYS A 66 1.63 6.21 -0.48
CA LYS A 66 0.90 5.55 -1.57
C LYS A 66 0.01 4.43 -1.05
N CYS A 67 0.46 3.61 -0.10
CA CYS A 67 -0.40 2.64 0.57
C CYS A 67 -1.60 3.32 1.23
N TYR A 68 -1.34 4.40 1.98
CA TYR A 68 -2.36 5.18 2.68
C TYR A 68 -3.40 5.80 1.74
N SER A 69 -2.99 6.25 0.56
CA SER A 69 -3.86 6.95 -0.41
C SER A 69 -4.92 6.06 -1.05
N TYR A 70 -4.81 4.74 -0.92
CA TYR A 70 -5.71 3.81 -1.58
C TYR A 70 -7.14 3.90 -1.05
N GLU A 71 -8.10 3.76 -1.97
CA GLU A 71 -9.53 3.63 -1.67
C GLU A 71 -10.05 2.34 -2.32
N PRO A 72 -10.60 1.38 -1.54
CA PRO A 72 -11.02 0.09 -2.07
C PRO A 72 -12.23 0.16 -3.00
N THR A 73 -13.06 1.19 -2.86
CA THR A 73 -14.22 1.41 -3.73
C THR A 73 -13.89 2.40 -4.85
N VAL A 74 -14.20 2.03 -6.09
CA VAL A 74 -13.92 2.86 -7.25
C VAL A 74 -15.08 3.82 -7.49
N GLU A 75 -14.79 5.03 -7.96
CA GLU A 75 -15.82 6.00 -8.35
C GLU A 75 -16.75 5.40 -9.43
N GLY A 76 -18.04 5.64 -9.29
CA GLY A 76 -19.07 5.10 -10.19
C GLY A 76 -19.58 3.70 -9.84
N MET A 77 -19.09 3.06 -8.78
CA MET A 77 -19.68 1.83 -8.24
C MET A 77 -21.04 2.11 -7.59
N THR A 78 -22.01 1.23 -7.84
CA THR A 78 -23.29 1.21 -7.10
C THR A 78 -23.08 0.72 -5.66
N GLU A 79 -24.05 0.97 -4.78
CA GLU A 79 -23.99 0.46 -3.39
C GLU A 79 -23.99 -1.08 -3.34
N GLU A 80 -24.64 -1.74 -4.28
CA GLU A 80 -24.62 -3.19 -4.42
C GLU A 80 -23.22 -3.69 -4.79
N GLU A 81 -22.57 -3.08 -5.80
CA GLU A 81 -21.20 -3.40 -6.19
C GLU A 81 -20.20 -3.17 -5.03
N LYS A 82 -20.36 -2.07 -4.29
CA LYS A 82 -19.52 -1.78 -3.09
C LYS A 82 -19.67 -2.83 -2.00
N ALA A 83 -20.89 -3.36 -1.80
CA ALA A 83 -21.14 -4.39 -0.81
C ALA A 83 -20.40 -5.72 -1.10
N HIS A 84 -20.02 -5.96 -2.36
CA HIS A 84 -19.21 -7.09 -2.77
C HIS A 84 -17.69 -6.86 -2.59
N ILE A 85 -17.25 -5.66 -2.27
CA ILE A 85 -15.83 -5.42 -1.90
C ILE A 85 -15.63 -5.81 -0.43
N LEU A 86 -15.04 -6.98 -0.20
CA LEU A 86 -14.81 -7.50 1.17
C LEU A 86 -13.74 -6.70 1.93
N GLY A 87 -12.88 -5.99 1.20
CA GLY A 87 -11.82 -5.18 1.77
C GLY A 87 -10.53 -5.22 0.97
N VAL A 88 -9.42 -4.92 1.65
CA VAL A 88 -8.08 -4.87 1.06
C VAL A 88 -7.16 -5.90 1.71
N GLN A 89 -6.14 -6.32 0.96
CA GLN A 89 -5.09 -7.23 1.40
C GLN A 89 -3.75 -6.73 0.90
N ALA A 90 -2.70 -6.86 1.71
CA ALA A 90 -1.33 -6.71 1.25
C ALA A 90 -0.67 -8.08 1.05
N ASN A 91 0.26 -8.15 0.12
CA ASN A 91 1.11 -9.29 -0.13
C ASN A 91 2.57 -8.94 0.18
N LEU A 92 3.28 -9.87 0.80
CA LEU A 92 4.72 -9.79 1.02
C LEU A 92 5.34 -11.06 0.47
N TRP A 93 5.88 -10.98 -0.72
CA TRP A 93 6.59 -12.08 -1.36
C TRP A 93 8.03 -12.13 -0.82
N THR A 94 8.53 -13.31 -0.50
CA THR A 94 9.74 -13.44 0.32
C THR A 94 10.96 -13.90 -0.47
N GLU A 95 10.95 -13.86 -1.79
CA GLU A 95 12.06 -14.30 -2.64
C GLU A 95 13.39 -13.61 -2.33
N TYR A 96 13.31 -12.34 -1.87
CA TYR A 96 14.47 -11.53 -1.52
C TYR A 96 14.59 -11.24 -0.02
N ILE A 97 13.67 -11.76 0.79
CA ILE A 97 13.64 -11.51 2.23
C ILE A 97 14.25 -12.68 2.97
N ALA A 98 15.48 -12.51 3.45
CA ALA A 98 16.26 -13.58 4.05
C ALA A 98 16.22 -13.63 5.59
N THR A 99 15.78 -12.55 6.25
CA THR A 99 15.82 -12.43 7.71
C THR A 99 14.55 -11.80 8.26
N GLU A 100 14.25 -12.06 9.52
CA GLU A 100 13.12 -11.43 10.24
C GLU A 100 13.26 -9.90 10.29
N SER A 101 14.46 -9.39 10.52
CA SER A 101 14.72 -7.94 10.50
C SER A 101 14.41 -7.32 9.12
N HIS A 102 14.74 -8.00 8.02
CA HIS A 102 14.38 -7.56 6.68
C HIS A 102 12.85 -7.62 6.46
N LEU A 103 12.19 -8.66 6.95
CA LEU A 103 10.74 -8.79 6.87
C LEU A 103 10.04 -7.64 7.61
N HIS A 104 10.48 -7.32 8.83
CA HIS A 104 9.95 -6.18 9.58
C HIS A 104 10.15 -4.86 8.82
N TYR A 105 11.34 -4.63 8.28
CA TYR A 105 11.62 -3.43 7.47
C TYR A 105 10.66 -3.29 6.29
N MET A 106 10.43 -4.38 5.56
CA MET A 106 9.53 -4.36 4.40
C MET A 106 8.06 -4.17 4.76
N LEU A 107 7.63 -4.64 5.93
CA LEU A 107 6.25 -4.49 6.41
C LEU A 107 5.99 -3.11 7.02
N LEU A 108 6.92 -2.60 7.83
CA LEU A 108 6.67 -1.49 8.73
C LEU A 108 7.27 -0.17 8.19
N PRO A 109 6.56 0.95 8.27
CA PRO A 109 5.21 1.15 8.84
C PRO A 109 4.06 0.99 7.82
N ARG A 110 4.28 0.46 6.61
CA ARG A 110 3.22 0.29 5.57
C ARG A 110 2.00 -0.50 6.06
N MET A 111 2.20 -1.44 6.98
CA MET A 111 1.08 -2.16 7.62
C MET A 111 0.17 -1.24 8.44
N ALA A 112 0.69 -0.19 9.06
CA ALA A 112 -0.13 0.82 9.73
C ALA A 112 -1.00 1.58 8.71
N ALA A 113 -0.44 1.94 7.55
CA ALA A 113 -1.18 2.57 6.47
C ALA A 113 -2.29 1.65 5.92
N LEU A 114 -2.00 0.36 5.73
CA LEU A 114 -3.00 -0.63 5.35
C LEU A 114 -4.14 -0.71 6.38
N SER A 115 -3.80 -0.72 7.67
CA SER A 115 -4.80 -0.74 8.75
C SER A 115 -5.72 0.48 8.71
N GLU A 116 -5.17 1.67 8.46
CA GLU A 116 -5.99 2.89 8.30
C GLU A 116 -6.92 2.77 7.09
N VAL A 117 -6.46 2.24 5.95
CA VAL A 117 -7.30 2.00 4.77
C VAL A 117 -8.45 1.02 5.07
N GLN A 118 -8.21 0.02 5.92
CA GLN A 118 -9.21 -0.99 6.28
C GLN A 118 -10.26 -0.50 7.27
N TRP A 119 -9.88 0.38 8.21
CA TRP A 119 -10.71 0.72 9.36
C TRP A 119 -11.22 2.15 9.35
N CYS A 120 -10.64 3.03 8.52
CA CYS A 120 -11.02 4.44 8.47
C CYS A 120 -11.87 4.72 7.23
N ASN A 121 -13.01 5.38 7.44
CA ASN A 121 -13.80 5.88 6.31
C ASN A 121 -13.01 6.94 5.55
N LYS A 122 -13.19 7.00 4.23
CA LYS A 122 -12.50 7.91 3.31
C LYS A 122 -12.54 9.37 3.78
N GLU A 123 -13.70 9.83 4.25
CA GLU A 123 -13.92 11.22 4.68
C GLU A 123 -13.19 11.57 5.99
N ARG A 124 -12.70 10.58 6.70
CA ARG A 124 -11.98 10.72 7.97
C ARG A 124 -10.46 10.49 7.81
N LYS A 125 -10.01 10.07 6.64
CA LYS A 125 -8.59 9.90 6.37
C LYS A 125 -7.90 11.27 6.35
N ASP A 126 -6.80 11.37 7.08
CA ASP A 126 -6.01 12.58 7.23
C ASP A 126 -4.52 12.18 7.30
N TRP A 127 -3.76 12.57 6.29
CA TRP A 127 -2.36 12.17 6.16
C TRP A 127 -1.47 12.76 7.25
N GLU A 128 -1.70 14.01 7.65
CA GLU A 128 -0.89 14.67 8.67
C GLU A 128 -1.10 14.00 10.04
N ARG A 129 -2.36 13.75 10.39
CA ARG A 129 -2.70 12.99 11.60
C ARG A 129 -2.13 11.57 11.55
N PHE A 130 -2.16 10.91 10.38
CA PHE A 130 -1.57 9.58 10.23
C PHE A 130 -0.06 9.63 10.48
N CYS A 131 0.66 10.64 9.98
CA CYS A 131 2.10 10.78 10.22
C CYS A 131 2.42 10.96 11.71
N GLU A 132 1.60 11.73 12.45
CA GLU A 132 1.73 11.87 13.91
C GLU A 132 1.53 10.51 14.62
N SER A 133 0.48 9.77 14.24
CA SER A 133 0.22 8.43 14.78
C SER A 133 1.29 7.41 14.39
N ALA A 134 1.91 7.56 13.22
CA ALA A 134 3.00 6.71 12.77
C ALA A 134 4.26 6.89 13.64
N ASP A 135 4.55 8.09 14.12
CA ASP A 135 5.63 8.35 15.06
C ASP A 135 5.42 7.62 16.39
N GLU A 136 4.19 7.68 16.94
CA GLU A 136 3.83 6.93 18.14
C GLU A 136 3.96 5.41 17.95
N ILE A 137 3.52 4.88 16.80
CA ILE A 137 3.63 3.45 16.48
C ILE A 137 5.10 3.04 16.35
N CYS A 138 5.94 3.86 15.72
CA CYS A 138 7.38 3.58 15.60
C CYS A 138 8.07 3.53 16.97
N THR A 139 7.64 4.33 17.93
CA THR A 139 8.10 4.22 19.32
C THR A 139 7.78 2.84 19.93
N ILE A 140 6.64 2.26 19.59
CA ILE A 140 6.29 0.89 20.01
C ILE A 140 7.19 -0.14 19.30
N TYR A 141 7.48 0.05 18.02
CA TYR A 141 8.41 -0.84 17.28
C TYR A 141 9.81 -0.82 17.89
N ASP A 142 10.32 0.35 18.33
CA ASP A 142 11.59 0.47 19.03
C ASP A 142 11.60 -0.33 20.34
N VAL A 143 10.54 -0.23 21.15
CA VAL A 143 10.42 -0.99 22.40
C VAL A 143 10.36 -2.50 22.14
N MET A 144 9.76 -2.92 21.05
CA MET A 144 9.65 -4.33 20.64
C MET A 144 10.90 -4.84 19.92
N GLY A 145 11.84 -3.95 19.57
CA GLY A 145 13.04 -4.30 18.81
C GLY A 145 12.77 -4.66 17.35
N TYR A 146 11.69 -4.15 16.76
CA TYR A 146 11.38 -4.33 15.35
C TYR A 146 12.18 -3.36 14.49
N ASN A 147 12.70 -3.85 13.39
CA ASN A 147 13.27 -2.99 12.35
C ASN A 147 12.12 -2.41 11.48
N TYR A 148 12.24 -1.15 11.06
CA TYR A 148 11.23 -0.52 10.20
C TYR A 148 11.87 0.57 9.33
N ALA A 149 11.21 0.90 8.21
CA ALA A 149 11.64 1.97 7.33
C ALA A 149 11.22 3.34 7.89
N THR A 150 12.14 4.30 7.86
CA THR A 150 11.93 5.65 8.42
C THR A 150 11.55 6.70 7.38
N HIS A 151 11.43 6.33 6.11
CA HIS A 151 11.22 7.27 4.98
C HIS A 151 9.96 8.14 5.10
N ILE A 152 8.97 7.70 5.89
CA ILE A 152 7.78 8.52 6.17
C ILE A 152 8.13 9.83 6.90
N PHE A 153 9.26 9.85 7.61
CA PHE A 153 9.75 11.01 8.37
C PHE A 153 10.75 11.87 7.59
N ASP A 154 11.15 11.43 6.39
CA ASP A 154 12.02 12.22 5.54
C ASP A 154 11.29 13.50 5.15
N THR A 155 11.80 14.64 5.60
CA THR A 155 11.29 15.95 5.17
C THR A 155 11.43 16.00 3.66
N LYS A 156 10.31 16.26 2.96
CA LYS A 156 10.35 16.61 1.53
C LYS A 156 11.20 17.87 1.45
N GLY A 157 12.51 17.72 1.16
CA GLY A 157 13.40 18.85 1.00
C GLY A 157 12.80 19.78 -0.04
N GLU A 158 12.44 21.00 0.35
CA GLU A 158 12.14 22.05 -0.60
C GLU A 158 13.43 22.30 -1.41
N VAL A 159 13.51 21.72 -2.59
CA VAL A 159 14.51 22.13 -3.58
C VAL A 159 14.13 23.51 -4.03
N SER A 160 14.52 24.52 -3.25
CA SER A 160 14.51 25.89 -3.69
C SER A 160 15.62 26.02 -4.75
N ILE A 161 15.23 25.88 -6.03
CA ILE A 161 16.09 26.26 -7.14
C ILE A 161 16.18 27.78 -7.09
N ASN A 162 17.20 28.29 -6.45
CA ASN A 162 17.57 29.71 -6.56
C ASN A 162 17.90 30.01 -8.03
N LYS A 163 16.95 30.61 -8.74
CA LYS A 163 17.10 31.11 -10.13
C LYS A 163 17.89 32.41 -10.21
N GLU A 164 18.73 32.71 -9.25
CA GLU A 164 19.58 33.91 -9.26
C GLU A 164 21.05 33.52 -9.17
N GLU A 165 21.59 32.94 -10.24
CA GLU A 165 23.02 33.04 -10.56
C GLU A 165 23.22 32.59 -12.03
N GLY A 166 22.67 33.36 -12.93
CA GLY A 166 22.91 33.28 -14.35
C GLY A 166 23.39 34.62 -14.86
N ARG A 167 24.59 35.04 -14.49
CA ARG A 167 25.37 36.08 -15.16
C ARG A 167 26.84 35.67 -15.17
N VAL A 168 27.32 35.28 -16.28
CA VAL A 168 28.36 35.73 -17.23
C VAL A 168 28.60 34.59 -18.21
#